data_e276103199932b60318ebdd08558b0d1
#
_entry.id   e276103199932b60318ebdd08558b0d1
#
_cell.length_a   1.000
_cell.length_b   1.000
_cell.length_c   1.000
_cell.angle_alpha   90.00
_cell.angle_beta   90.00
_cell.angle_gamma   90.00
#
_symmetry.space_group_name_H-M   'P 1'
#
loop_
_entity.id
_entity.type
_entity.pdbx_description
1 polymer ?
#
loop_
_entity_poly.entity_id
_entity_poly.type
_entity_poly.pdbx_seq_one_letter_code
_entity_poly.pdbx_strand_id
1 'polypeptide(L)'
;MIGLFLNLLDTQNEKDKFIKLYDKYKNMLYWISYGKTQSCQDAEECVQETFFYVAKHFEKIGDVNSSQTKGYLATIVTGFSIDVYNKSKKYGRIDIENNNIAENLSYFDNIETVELSSAIESVLSEEEKIYIYLKYVYGYKSAEIAEIYNVTDISVRKKLERA
;
A
#
# COMPACT_ATOMS: atom_id res chain seq x y z
N MET A 1 -2.02 -14.93 -9.45
CA MET A 1 -1.01 -14.54 -8.42
C MET A 1 -1.38 -15.05 -7.04
N ILE A 2 -2.56 -14.76 -6.54
CA ILE A 2 -3.02 -15.26 -5.23
C ILE A 2 -2.96 -16.79 -5.13
N GLY A 3 -3.21 -17.51 -6.20
CA GLY A 3 -3.16 -18.98 -6.24
C GLY A 3 -1.82 -19.58 -5.83
N LEU A 4 -0.71 -18.91 -6.12
CA LEU A 4 0.62 -19.34 -5.69
C LEU A 4 0.78 -19.27 -4.17
N PHE A 5 0.26 -18.23 -3.56
CA PHE A 5 0.31 -18.05 -2.10
C PHE A 5 -0.55 -19.09 -1.39
N LEU A 6 -1.72 -19.41 -1.94
CA LEU A 6 -2.64 -20.41 -1.36
C LEU A 6 -2.04 -21.81 -1.31
N ASN A 7 -1.12 -22.13 -2.22
CA ASN A 7 -0.41 -23.41 -2.21
C ASN A 7 0.58 -23.57 -1.04
N LEU A 8 0.92 -22.48 -0.37
CA LEU A 8 1.79 -22.48 0.81
C LEU A 8 1.01 -22.68 2.12
N LEU A 9 -0.30 -22.68 2.06
CA LEU A 9 -1.18 -22.81 3.22
C LEU A 9 -1.76 -24.22 3.31
N ASP A 10 -1.79 -24.78 4.51
CA ASP A 10 -2.12 -26.19 4.72
C ASP A 10 -3.62 -26.46 4.77
N THR A 11 -4.39 -25.55 5.37
CA THR A 11 -5.82 -25.74 5.62
C THR A 11 -6.71 -24.81 4.80
N GLN A 12 -7.95 -25.25 4.54
CA GLN A 12 -8.93 -24.40 3.86
C GLN A 12 -9.25 -23.12 4.66
N ASN A 13 -9.29 -23.23 5.99
CA ASN A 13 -9.51 -22.06 6.85
C ASN A 13 -8.39 -21.02 6.74
N GLU A 14 -7.14 -21.45 6.64
CA GLU A 14 -6.01 -20.54 6.41
C GLU A 14 -6.11 -19.88 5.04
N LYS A 15 -6.50 -20.62 4.01
CA LYS A 15 -6.70 -20.09 2.64
C LYS A 15 -7.78 -19.01 2.62
N ASP A 16 -8.92 -19.26 3.25
CA ASP A 16 -10.04 -18.31 3.34
C ASP A 16 -9.64 -17.05 4.11
N LYS A 17 -8.91 -17.22 5.21
CA LYS A 17 -8.37 -16.12 6.00
C LYS A 17 -7.34 -15.31 5.21
N PHE A 18 -6.47 -15.97 4.45
CA PHE A 18 -5.47 -15.31 3.63
C PHE A 18 -6.11 -14.48 2.49
N ILE A 19 -7.14 -15.00 1.86
CA ILE A 19 -7.89 -14.26 0.81
C ILE A 19 -8.45 -12.96 1.39
N LYS A 20 -9.07 -13.02 2.57
CA LYS A 20 -9.58 -11.82 3.27
C LYS A 20 -8.47 -10.83 3.60
N LEU A 21 -7.33 -11.33 4.06
CA LEU A 21 -6.15 -10.50 4.34
C LEU A 21 -5.62 -9.82 3.08
N TYR A 22 -5.47 -10.57 2.01
CA TYR A 22 -5.01 -10.09 0.72
C TYR A 22 -5.92 -8.99 0.17
N ASP A 23 -7.21 -9.25 0.07
CA ASP A 23 -8.19 -8.31 -0.46
C ASP A 23 -8.26 -7.02 0.36
N LYS A 24 -8.15 -7.14 1.68
CA LYS A 24 -8.21 -5.98 2.56
C LYS A 24 -6.98 -5.09 2.48
N TYR A 25 -5.78 -5.66 2.39
CA TYR A 25 -4.54 -4.90 2.58
C TYR A 25 -3.69 -4.68 1.33
N LYS A 26 -3.95 -5.38 0.22
CA LYS A 26 -3.14 -5.25 -1.00
C LYS A 26 -2.96 -3.80 -1.47
N ASN A 27 -4.02 -3.02 -1.46
CA ASN A 27 -3.99 -1.63 -1.92
C ASN A 27 -3.26 -0.72 -0.93
N MET A 28 -3.48 -0.90 0.38
CA MET A 28 -2.73 -0.19 1.41
C MET A 28 -1.22 -0.44 1.29
N LEU A 29 -0.82 -1.70 1.16
CA LEU A 29 0.58 -2.08 1.03
C LEU A 29 1.20 -1.51 -0.25
N TYR A 30 0.45 -1.50 -1.35
CA TYR A 30 0.88 -0.88 -2.59
C TYR A 30 1.23 0.61 -2.40
N TRP A 31 0.34 1.37 -1.80
CA TRP A 31 0.57 2.81 -1.60
C TRP A 31 1.69 3.12 -0.62
N ILE A 32 1.86 2.31 0.42
CA ILE A 32 3.01 2.42 1.33
C ILE A 32 4.31 2.16 0.56
N SER A 33 4.36 1.11 -0.23
CA SER A 33 5.54 0.76 -1.02
C SER A 33 5.83 1.81 -2.10
N TYR A 34 4.80 2.27 -2.81
CA TYR A 34 4.94 3.33 -3.80
C TYR A 34 5.51 4.62 -3.21
N GLY A 35 5.10 4.99 -2.00
CA GLY A 35 5.65 6.14 -1.29
C GLY A 35 7.16 6.06 -1.04
N LYS A 36 7.70 4.85 -0.91
CA LYS A 36 9.14 4.60 -0.72
C LYS A 36 9.90 4.43 -2.03
N THR A 37 9.35 3.66 -2.96
CA THR A 37 10.04 3.26 -4.21
C THR A 37 9.88 4.25 -5.34
N GLN A 38 8.77 4.99 -5.37
CA GLN A 38 8.38 5.90 -6.47
C GLN A 38 8.31 5.19 -7.84
N SER A 39 8.13 3.87 -7.84
CA SER A 39 8.02 3.01 -9.00
C SER A 39 6.84 2.06 -8.84
N CYS A 40 5.93 2.07 -9.81
CA CYS A 40 4.77 1.18 -9.81
C CYS A 40 5.17 -0.28 -9.83
N GLN A 41 6.14 -0.63 -10.67
CA GLN A 41 6.63 -2.00 -10.78
C GLN A 41 7.28 -2.48 -9.48
N ASP A 42 8.14 -1.66 -8.88
CA ASP A 42 8.80 -1.99 -7.62
C ASP A 42 7.78 -2.09 -6.48
N ALA A 43 6.77 -1.23 -6.47
CA ALA A 43 5.71 -1.29 -5.47
C ALA A 43 4.90 -2.59 -5.56
N GLU A 44 4.52 -3.01 -6.77
CA GLU A 44 3.84 -4.29 -6.99
C GLU A 44 4.69 -5.48 -6.56
N GLU A 45 5.98 -5.47 -6.90
CA GLU A 45 6.92 -6.51 -6.50
C GLU A 45 7.05 -6.61 -4.98
N CYS A 46 7.19 -5.48 -4.29
CA CYS A 46 7.24 -5.44 -2.83
C CYS A 46 5.97 -5.98 -2.16
N VAL A 47 4.80 -5.69 -2.74
CA VAL A 47 3.53 -6.25 -2.26
C VAL A 47 3.49 -7.76 -2.42
N GLN A 48 3.92 -8.27 -3.56
CA GLN A 48 4.00 -9.72 -3.81
C GLN A 48 4.96 -10.41 -2.84
N GLU A 49 6.16 -9.86 -2.64
CA GLU A 49 7.14 -10.38 -1.68
C GLU A 49 6.58 -10.35 -0.25
N THR A 50 5.84 -9.32 0.10
CA THR A 50 5.18 -9.22 1.41
C THR A 50 4.19 -10.36 1.62
N PHE A 51 3.28 -10.61 0.67
CA PHE A 51 2.30 -11.68 0.80
C PHE A 51 2.94 -13.07 0.72
N PHE A 52 3.99 -13.24 -0.06
CA PHE A 52 4.75 -14.49 -0.09
C PHE A 52 5.40 -14.79 1.26
N TYR A 53 6.03 -13.79 1.87
CA TYR A 53 6.59 -13.91 3.21
C TYR A 53 5.53 -14.23 4.24
N VAL A 54 4.40 -13.54 4.20
CA VAL A 54 3.27 -13.75 5.12
C VAL A 54 2.68 -15.15 4.96
N ALA A 55 2.53 -15.66 3.74
CA ALA A 55 2.03 -17.00 3.50
C ALA A 55 2.94 -18.07 4.11
N LYS A 56 4.26 -17.88 4.06
CA LYS A 56 5.25 -18.78 4.69
C LYS A 56 5.25 -18.73 6.22
N HIS A 57 4.80 -17.63 6.79
CA HIS A 57 4.79 -17.38 8.24
C HIS A 57 3.38 -17.07 8.74
N PHE A 58 2.39 -17.76 8.18
CA PHE A 58 0.97 -17.44 8.38
C PHE A 58 0.50 -17.67 9.82
N GLU A 59 1.20 -18.52 10.57
CA GLU A 59 0.98 -18.72 12.01
C GLU A 59 1.13 -17.43 12.84
N LYS A 60 1.85 -16.42 12.33
CA LYS A 60 2.02 -15.12 12.99
C LYS A 60 0.83 -14.18 12.81
N ILE A 61 -0.08 -14.50 11.88
CA ILE A 61 -1.26 -13.68 11.61
C ILE A 61 -2.38 -14.03 12.57
N GLY A 62 -2.71 -13.11 13.44
CA GLY A 62 -3.88 -13.19 14.31
C GLY A 62 -5.18 -12.80 13.58
N ASP A 63 -5.97 -11.93 14.20
CA ASP A 63 -7.18 -11.39 13.57
C ASP A 63 -6.81 -10.47 12.38
N VAL A 64 -7.43 -10.73 11.22
CA VAL A 64 -7.25 -9.93 10.00
C VAL A 64 -7.57 -8.45 10.23
N ASN A 65 -8.52 -8.15 11.09
CA ASN A 65 -8.99 -6.79 11.35
C ASN A 65 -8.22 -6.07 12.48
N SER A 66 -7.26 -6.75 13.12
CA SER A 66 -6.52 -6.15 14.23
C SER A 66 -5.50 -5.11 13.75
N SER A 67 -5.25 -4.11 14.60
CA SER A 67 -4.18 -3.13 14.37
C SER A 67 -2.78 -3.76 14.36
N GLN A 68 -2.60 -4.87 15.07
CA GLN A 68 -1.35 -5.64 15.07
C GLN A 68 -1.08 -6.26 13.69
N THR A 69 -2.07 -6.87 13.07
CA THR A 69 -1.96 -7.42 11.70
C THR A 69 -1.64 -6.33 10.68
N LYS A 70 -2.36 -5.22 10.73
CA LYS A 70 -2.11 -4.04 9.88
C LYS A 70 -0.67 -3.54 10.05
N GLY A 71 -0.23 -3.32 11.28
CA GLY A 71 1.13 -2.84 11.59
C GLY A 71 2.21 -3.84 11.16
N TYR A 72 1.99 -5.12 11.34
CA TYR A 72 2.89 -6.17 10.93
C TYR A 72 3.11 -6.18 9.40
N LEU A 73 2.02 -6.13 8.63
CA LEU A 73 2.09 -6.06 7.18
C LEU A 73 2.78 -4.78 6.69
N ALA A 74 2.45 -3.64 7.29
CA ALA A 74 3.08 -2.36 6.95
C ALA A 74 4.59 -2.37 7.22
N THR A 75 5.03 -2.98 8.30
CA THR A 75 6.46 -3.15 8.63
C THR A 75 7.18 -4.01 7.60
N ILE A 76 6.58 -5.12 7.18
CA ILE A 76 7.19 -6.02 6.19
C ILE A 76 7.33 -5.33 4.83
N VAL A 77 6.27 -4.72 4.32
CA VAL A 77 6.32 -4.05 3.01
C VAL A 77 7.27 -2.86 3.03
N THR A 78 7.37 -2.14 4.13
CA THR A 78 8.33 -1.04 4.30
C THR A 78 9.76 -1.55 4.23
N GLY A 79 10.07 -2.67 4.87
CA GLY A 79 11.39 -3.31 4.81
C GLY A 79 11.79 -3.68 3.38
N PHE A 80 10.93 -4.37 2.65
CA PHE A 80 11.19 -4.71 1.24
C PHE A 80 11.34 -3.45 0.36
N SER A 81 10.50 -2.44 0.59
CA SER A 81 10.54 -1.19 -0.17
C SER A 81 11.85 -0.41 0.03
N ILE A 82 12.36 -0.38 1.25
CA ILE A 82 13.65 0.25 1.57
C ILE A 82 14.79 -0.50 0.89
N ASP A 83 14.77 -1.83 0.92
CA ASP A 83 15.79 -2.65 0.27
C ASP A 83 15.81 -2.42 -1.25
N VAL A 84 14.66 -2.39 -1.89
CA VAL A 84 14.52 -2.12 -3.32
C VAL A 84 14.99 -0.70 -3.65
N TYR A 85 14.58 0.29 -2.87
CA TYR A 85 15.01 1.68 -3.04
C TYR A 85 16.53 1.82 -2.94
N ASN A 86 17.16 1.21 -1.94
CA ASN A 86 18.60 1.25 -1.74
C ASN A 86 19.36 0.58 -2.90
N LYS A 87 18.86 -0.54 -3.41
CA LYS A 87 19.42 -1.20 -4.61
C LYS A 87 19.29 -0.30 -5.84
N SER A 88 18.13 0.28 -6.09
CA SER A 88 17.91 1.19 -7.22
C SER A 88 18.84 2.40 -7.17
N LYS A 89 19.02 3.00 -5.98
CA LYS A 89 19.92 4.12 -5.77
C LYS A 89 21.39 3.73 -6.04
N LYS A 90 21.81 2.54 -5.59
CA LYS A 90 23.17 2.04 -5.79
C LYS A 90 23.51 1.80 -7.27
N TYR A 91 22.53 1.35 -8.07
CA TYR A 91 22.71 1.04 -9.49
C TYR A 91 22.38 2.20 -10.43
N GLY A 92 22.11 3.40 -9.91
CA GLY A 92 21.80 4.60 -10.71
C GLY A 92 20.46 4.51 -11.47
N ARG A 93 19.61 3.57 -11.14
CA ARG A 93 18.24 3.43 -11.70
C ARG A 93 17.26 4.38 -11.00
N ILE A 94 17.58 5.66 -10.94
CA ILE A 94 16.57 6.67 -10.67
C ILE A 94 16.07 7.14 -12.04
N ASP A 95 15.43 6.26 -12.76
CA ASP A 95 14.46 6.69 -13.74
C ASP A 95 13.26 7.21 -12.95
N ILE A 96 13.15 8.52 -12.91
CA ILE A 96 11.87 9.16 -12.65
C ILE A 96 11.02 8.80 -13.85
N GLU A 97 10.53 7.56 -13.89
CA GLU A 97 9.42 7.24 -14.76
C GLU A 97 8.33 8.21 -14.36
N ASN A 98 7.87 9.01 -15.33
CA ASN A 98 6.59 9.69 -15.25
C ASN A 98 5.52 8.60 -15.14
N ASN A 99 5.44 8.00 -13.98
CA ASN A 99 4.42 7.03 -13.65
C ASN A 99 3.10 7.80 -13.68
N ASN A 100 2.35 7.60 -14.73
CA ASN A 100 0.95 8.00 -14.77
C ASN A 100 0.24 7.22 -13.68
N ILE A 101 0.14 7.82 -12.49
CA ILE A 101 -0.64 7.28 -11.36
C ILE A 101 -2.08 6.97 -11.82
N ALA A 102 -2.57 7.68 -12.85
CA ALA A 102 -3.85 7.41 -13.49
C ALA A 102 -4.00 5.96 -14.00
N GLU A 103 -2.93 5.28 -14.39
CA GLU A 103 -2.97 3.88 -14.81
C GLU A 103 -3.14 2.91 -13.64
N ASN A 104 -2.91 3.36 -12.41
CA ASN A 104 -2.99 2.55 -11.20
C ASN A 104 -4.23 2.80 -10.35
N LEU A 105 -5.29 3.38 -10.92
CA LEU A 105 -6.58 3.59 -10.25
C LEU A 105 -7.21 2.29 -9.71
N SER A 106 -6.80 1.12 -10.23
CA SER A 106 -7.23 -0.19 -9.73
C SER A 106 -6.76 -0.49 -8.29
N TYR A 107 -5.77 0.26 -7.79
CA TYR A 107 -5.28 0.14 -6.40
C TYR A 107 -5.99 1.06 -5.41
N PHE A 108 -6.87 1.93 -5.88
CA PHE A 108 -7.83 2.57 -5.00
C PHE A 108 -9.00 1.59 -4.81
N ASP A 109 -9.29 1.22 -3.56
CA ASP A 109 -10.48 0.44 -3.29
C ASP A 109 -11.70 1.13 -3.89
N ASN A 110 -12.57 0.35 -4.52
CA ASN A 110 -13.90 0.81 -4.90
C ASN A 110 -14.63 1.20 -3.61
N ILE A 111 -14.39 2.43 -3.17
CA ILE A 111 -15.22 3.06 -2.17
C ILE A 111 -16.61 3.12 -2.80
N GLU A 112 -17.60 2.51 -2.18
CA GLU A 112 -18.99 2.41 -2.66
C GLU A 112 -19.67 3.78 -2.87
N THR A 113 -18.92 4.78 -3.20
CA THR A 113 -19.40 6.13 -3.49
C THR A 113 -18.93 6.54 -4.88
N VAL A 114 -19.52 5.89 -5.89
CA VAL A 114 -19.38 6.27 -7.30
C VAL A 114 -19.68 7.76 -7.51
N GLU A 115 -20.55 8.34 -6.69
CA GLU A 115 -20.88 9.77 -6.74
C GLU A 115 -19.80 10.66 -6.12
N LEU A 116 -19.09 10.19 -5.07
CA LEU A 116 -17.99 10.93 -4.47
C LEU A 116 -16.71 10.83 -5.29
N SER A 117 -16.48 9.70 -5.95
CA SER A 117 -15.29 9.47 -6.77
C SER A 117 -15.23 10.39 -7.98
N SER A 118 -16.34 10.63 -8.67
CA SER A 118 -16.36 11.49 -9.85
C SER A 118 -16.13 12.97 -9.53
N ALA A 119 -16.59 13.44 -8.36
CA ALA A 119 -16.34 14.80 -7.89
C ALA A 119 -14.91 14.99 -7.38
N ILE A 120 -14.34 13.96 -6.77
CA ILE A 120 -12.95 13.93 -6.25
C ILE A 120 -11.95 13.81 -7.41
N GLU A 121 -12.25 13.03 -8.43
CA GLU A 121 -11.35 12.82 -9.59
C GLU A 121 -11.06 14.10 -10.37
N SER A 122 -11.95 15.07 -10.36
CA SER A 122 -11.81 16.30 -11.15
C SER A 122 -11.07 17.44 -10.42
N VAL A 123 -10.94 17.37 -9.09
CA VAL A 123 -10.50 18.50 -8.24
C VAL A 123 -9.18 18.23 -7.51
N LEU A 124 -8.86 16.97 -7.21
CA LEU A 124 -7.70 16.59 -6.41
C LEU A 124 -6.54 16.10 -7.24
N SER A 125 -5.32 16.47 -6.83
CA SER A 125 -4.11 15.85 -7.34
C SER A 125 -4.03 14.37 -6.89
N GLU A 126 -3.28 13.57 -7.63
CA GLU A 126 -3.09 12.15 -7.30
C GLU A 126 -2.47 11.95 -5.90
N GLU A 127 -1.56 12.84 -5.52
CA GLU A 127 -0.94 12.82 -4.19
C GLU A 127 -1.97 13.11 -3.07
N GLU A 128 -2.86 14.06 -3.29
CA GLU A 128 -3.95 14.37 -2.35
C GLU A 128 -4.91 13.18 -2.19
N LYS A 129 -5.25 12.50 -3.28
CA LYS A 129 -6.07 11.29 -3.25
C LYS A 129 -5.42 10.18 -2.40
N ILE A 130 -4.13 9.94 -2.57
CA ILE A 130 -3.38 8.95 -1.80
C ILE A 130 -3.38 9.29 -0.30
N TYR A 131 -3.15 10.56 0.05
CA TYR A 131 -3.15 11.00 1.46
C TYR A 131 -4.53 10.86 2.10
N ILE A 132 -5.58 11.22 1.40
CA ILE A 132 -6.96 11.03 1.83
C ILE A 132 -7.27 9.55 2.05
N TYR A 133 -6.89 8.71 1.11
CA TYR A 133 -7.08 7.27 1.17
C TYR A 133 -6.40 6.65 2.39
N LEU A 134 -5.12 6.94 2.61
CA LEU A 134 -4.38 6.43 3.76
C LEU A 134 -4.95 6.93 5.09
N LYS A 135 -5.36 8.19 5.16
CA LYS A 135 -5.89 8.77 6.39
C LYS A 135 -7.29 8.25 6.73
N TYR A 136 -8.22 8.32 5.79
CA TYR A 136 -9.63 8.07 6.07
C TYR A 136 -10.06 6.61 5.90
N VAL A 137 -9.43 5.87 5.01
CA VAL A 137 -9.73 4.44 4.83
C VAL A 137 -8.91 3.58 5.79
N TYR A 138 -7.61 3.86 5.95
CA TYR A 138 -6.70 3.06 6.77
C TYR A 138 -6.31 3.69 8.10
N GLY A 139 -6.74 4.91 8.40
CA GLY A 139 -6.57 5.56 9.70
C GLY A 139 -5.15 6.01 10.00
N TYR A 140 -4.32 6.25 9.00
CA TYR A 140 -2.98 6.80 9.21
C TYR A 140 -3.03 8.27 9.66
N LYS A 141 -2.15 8.62 10.58
CA LYS A 141 -1.97 10.01 11.02
C LYS A 141 -1.14 10.78 9.97
N SER A 142 -1.32 12.09 9.93
CA SER A 142 -0.55 12.95 9.01
C SER A 142 0.96 12.77 9.15
N ALA A 143 1.46 12.62 10.38
CA ALA A 143 2.88 12.37 10.64
C ALA A 143 3.37 11.03 10.07
N GLU A 144 2.56 9.98 10.13
CA GLU A 144 2.87 8.66 9.57
C GLU A 144 2.90 8.70 8.03
N ILE A 145 1.96 9.40 7.42
CA ILE A 145 1.93 9.64 5.97
C ILE A 145 3.15 10.45 5.53
N ALA A 146 3.51 11.48 6.29
CA ALA A 146 4.70 12.29 6.04
C ALA A 146 5.98 11.46 6.06
N GLU A 147 6.10 10.52 6.98
CA GLU A 147 7.23 9.59 7.06
C GLU A 147 7.27 8.64 5.86
N ILE A 148 6.13 8.06 5.47
CA ILE A 148 6.03 7.16 4.31
C ILE A 148 6.49 7.86 3.03
N TYR A 149 6.04 9.09 2.79
CA TYR A 149 6.31 9.85 1.57
C TYR A 149 7.54 10.77 1.65
N ASN A 150 8.27 10.74 2.76
CA ASN A 150 9.45 11.57 2.98
C ASN A 150 9.19 13.08 2.76
N VAL A 151 8.09 13.55 3.30
CA VAL A 151 7.65 14.95 3.28
C VAL A 151 7.42 15.44 4.72
N THR A 152 7.14 16.72 4.89
CA THR A 152 6.83 17.27 6.22
C THR A 152 5.37 17.03 6.62
N ASP A 153 5.10 16.85 7.91
CA ASP A 153 3.74 16.73 8.45
C ASP A 153 2.87 17.96 8.08
N ILE A 154 3.47 19.14 8.09
CA ILE A 154 2.80 20.38 7.68
C ILE A 154 2.34 20.32 6.23
N SER A 155 3.18 19.78 5.34
CA SER A 155 2.83 19.60 3.92
C SER A 155 1.64 18.66 3.74
N VAL A 156 1.63 17.54 4.46
CA VAL A 156 0.51 16.58 4.42
C VAL A 156 -0.79 17.23 4.93
N ARG A 157 -0.73 17.92 6.07
CA ARG A 157 -1.90 18.61 6.63
C ARG A 157 -2.47 19.66 5.69
N LYS A 158 -1.62 20.48 5.07
CA LYS A 158 -2.05 21.51 4.11
C LYS A 158 -2.76 20.89 2.91
N LYS A 159 -2.26 19.78 2.38
CA LYS A 159 -2.90 19.05 1.28
C LYS A 159 -4.24 18.45 1.69
N LEU A 160 -4.33 17.87 2.88
CA LEU A 160 -5.57 17.33 3.42
C LEU A 160 -6.63 18.40 3.70
N GLU A 161 -6.23 19.59 4.14
CA GLU A 161 -7.14 20.73 4.39
C GLU A 161 -7.70 21.34 3.10
N ARG A 162 -6.94 21.30 2.01
CA ARG A 162 -7.39 21.80 0.69
C ARG A 162 -8.31 20.83 -0.05
N ALA A 163 -8.23 19.58 0.32
CA ALA A 163 -9.08 18.53 -0.23
C ALA A 163 -10.43 18.46 0.50
#